data_673320c7fd710b92ecdc3f088ac52d3e
#
_entry.id   673320c7fd710b92ecdc3f088ac52d3e
#
_cell.length_a   1.000
_cell.length_b   1.000
_cell.length_c   1.000
_cell.angle_alpha   90.00
_cell.angle_beta   90.00
_cell.angle_gamma   90.00
#
_symmetry.space_group_name_H-M   'P 1'
#
loop_
_entity.id
_entity.type
_entity.pdbx_description
1 polymer ?
#
loop_
_entity_poly.entity_id
_entity_poly.type
_entity_poly.pdbx_seq_one_letter_code
_entity_poly.pdbx_strand_id
1 'polypeptide(L)'
;TYLECGGNFKSITDAVKKGLISEEKINTSVKRLLKARFELGEMNSTHPWSNIPFSVIDCPKHKELALKMAHESLVLLQNNNNILPLNRQMKVAVIGPNANDSVMQWGNYNGFPSHTVTLLEGIRAKLPDAQIIYEPVCGYTNDTTLHSLFNQCSIDGEAGFNATYWNNREYKGKIAATDRLTTPFHFSAEGSTVFAPGVGLKNFTAIYRSTFRPTDSGAATFRVMTNGGVTLFLNGKQIAEATNIKNHTNLYSFNYEAGKSYDIELRFIQVKDNPTLNFDLAKQTPMDAREILNKLQSADVVIFAGGISPLLEGESMRVSDPGFKGGDRTEIELPAIQREVLALLKKNGKKTVFVNFSGSAMAIVPETQNCDAILQAWYPGQAGGTAVADVLFGDYNPAGRLPITFYKSMQQLPDYEDYSMKGRTYRFMTETPLYPFGYGLSYTRFSYGKATLNQSKLTKGEKAILTIPVSNVGQRDGEEVVQVYI
;
A
#
# COMPACT_ATOMS: atom_id res chain seq x y z
N THR A 1 -32.18 2.69 14.23
CA THR A 1 -31.07 3.45 13.59
C THR A 1 -29.86 3.33 14.47
N TYR A 2 -28.71 3.03 13.91
CA TYR A 2 -27.43 2.97 14.58
C TYR A 2 -26.61 4.18 14.13
N LEU A 3 -25.93 4.84 15.07
CA LEU A 3 -24.95 5.88 14.82
C LEU A 3 -23.66 5.50 15.55
N GLU A 4 -22.56 5.47 14.85
CA GLU A 4 -21.26 5.08 15.40
C GLU A 4 -20.59 6.18 16.23
N CYS A 5 -20.79 7.43 15.85
CA CYS A 5 -20.15 8.58 16.48
C CYS A 5 -20.91 9.05 17.73
N GLY A 6 -20.58 8.49 18.89
CA GLY A 6 -21.21 8.80 20.18
C GLY A 6 -21.18 10.28 20.60
N GLY A 7 -20.30 11.10 20.01
CA GLY A 7 -20.23 12.54 20.23
C GLY A 7 -21.52 13.28 19.90
N ASN A 8 -22.31 12.77 18.95
CA ASN A 8 -23.60 13.36 18.54
C ASN A 8 -24.69 13.23 19.60
N PHE A 9 -24.51 12.36 20.60
CA PHE A 9 -25.51 12.11 21.65
C PHE A 9 -25.27 12.89 22.95
N LYS A 10 -24.28 13.76 23.01
CA LYS A 10 -23.97 14.55 24.21
C LYS A 10 -25.14 15.40 24.69
N SER A 11 -26.00 15.86 23.78
CA SER A 11 -27.17 16.70 24.07
C SER A 11 -28.47 15.92 24.26
N ILE A 12 -28.46 14.58 24.28
CA ILE A 12 -29.67 13.76 24.31
C ILE A 12 -30.51 14.00 25.59
N THR A 13 -29.84 14.16 26.73
CA THR A 13 -30.48 14.45 28.02
C THR A 13 -31.22 15.77 27.98
N ASP A 14 -30.63 16.79 27.37
CA ASP A 14 -31.27 18.10 27.24
C ASP A 14 -32.42 18.09 26.23
N ALA A 15 -32.33 17.27 25.17
CA ALA A 15 -33.40 17.06 24.23
C ALA A 15 -34.63 16.41 24.91
N VAL A 16 -34.43 15.45 25.80
CA VAL A 16 -35.50 14.85 26.60
C VAL A 16 -36.13 15.88 27.52
N LYS A 17 -35.32 16.62 28.29
CA LYS A 17 -35.82 17.69 29.19
C LYS A 17 -36.64 18.75 28.47
N LYS A 18 -36.30 19.03 27.21
CA LYS A 18 -37.03 19.98 26.35
C LYS A 18 -38.22 19.33 25.60
N GLY A 19 -38.51 18.07 25.82
CA GLY A 19 -39.61 17.38 25.14
C GLY A 19 -39.40 17.12 23.65
N LEU A 20 -38.17 17.28 23.13
CA LEU A 20 -37.85 17.09 21.71
C LEU A 20 -37.78 15.62 21.32
N ILE A 21 -37.48 14.74 22.27
CA ILE A 21 -37.50 13.28 22.11
C ILE A 21 -38.01 12.64 23.40
N SER A 22 -38.78 11.56 23.29
CA SER A 22 -39.29 10.82 24.46
C SER A 22 -38.26 9.81 24.95
N GLU A 23 -38.25 9.53 26.26
CA GLU A 23 -37.44 8.45 26.84
C GLU A 23 -37.79 7.09 26.23
N GLU A 24 -39.02 6.84 25.83
CA GLU A 24 -39.46 5.62 25.18
C GLU A 24 -38.69 5.38 23.87
N LYS A 25 -38.49 6.42 23.04
CA LYS A 25 -37.69 6.31 21.80
C LYS A 25 -36.21 6.02 22.11
N ILE A 26 -35.66 6.64 23.16
CA ILE A 26 -34.28 6.35 23.61
C ILE A 26 -34.18 4.92 24.10
N ASN A 27 -35.10 4.47 24.95
CA ASN A 27 -35.14 3.10 25.47
C ASN A 27 -35.25 2.07 24.34
N THR A 28 -35.99 2.34 23.27
CA THR A 28 -36.06 1.50 22.09
C THR A 28 -34.69 1.37 21.40
N SER A 29 -33.94 2.47 21.27
CA SER A 29 -32.60 2.45 20.69
C SER A 29 -31.59 1.73 21.60
N VAL A 30 -31.61 2.04 22.89
CA VAL A 30 -30.76 1.38 23.90
C VAL A 30 -31.02 -0.14 23.92
N LYS A 31 -32.28 -0.56 23.88
CA LYS A 31 -32.65 -1.99 23.83
C LYS A 31 -32.05 -2.70 22.61
N ARG A 32 -32.03 -2.05 21.44
CA ARG A 32 -31.39 -2.60 20.23
C ARG A 32 -29.90 -2.79 20.41
N LEU A 33 -29.20 -1.78 20.95
CA LEU A 33 -27.75 -1.84 21.22
C LEU A 33 -27.43 -2.91 22.25
N LEU A 34 -28.14 -2.93 23.37
CA LEU A 34 -27.93 -3.92 24.43
C LEU A 34 -28.25 -5.34 23.93
N LYS A 35 -29.28 -5.51 23.11
CA LYS A 35 -29.60 -6.84 22.52
C LYS A 35 -28.40 -7.37 21.74
N ALA A 36 -27.78 -6.58 20.87
CA ALA A 36 -26.59 -6.99 20.11
C ALA A 36 -25.43 -7.37 21.05
N ARG A 37 -25.19 -6.59 22.12
CA ARG A 37 -24.15 -6.89 23.11
C ARG A 37 -24.44 -8.17 23.89
N PHE A 38 -25.70 -8.43 24.24
CA PHE A 38 -26.11 -9.71 24.86
C PHE A 38 -25.90 -10.89 23.90
N GLU A 39 -26.27 -10.75 22.64
CA GLU A 39 -26.08 -11.79 21.63
C GLU A 39 -24.59 -12.07 21.36
N LEU A 40 -23.73 -11.05 21.44
CA LEU A 40 -22.27 -11.19 21.37
C LEU A 40 -21.64 -11.79 22.65
N GLY A 41 -22.41 -11.96 23.72
CA GLY A 41 -21.93 -12.51 24.99
C GLY A 41 -21.16 -11.54 25.87
N GLU A 42 -21.11 -10.24 25.56
CA GLU A 42 -20.37 -9.24 26.33
C GLU A 42 -20.83 -9.10 27.79
N MET A 43 -22.08 -9.50 28.10
CA MET A 43 -22.64 -9.46 29.43
C MET A 43 -22.38 -10.73 30.25
N ASN A 44 -21.76 -11.73 29.65
CA ASN A 44 -21.40 -12.98 30.31
C ASN A 44 -19.97 -12.88 30.85
N SER A 45 -19.69 -13.57 31.96
CA SER A 45 -18.35 -13.65 32.51
C SER A 45 -17.35 -14.38 31.60
N THR A 46 -17.88 -15.22 30.72
CA THR A 46 -17.12 -15.96 29.69
C THR A 46 -17.94 -16.04 28.40
N HIS A 47 -17.29 -15.86 27.26
CA HIS A 47 -17.86 -16.10 25.94
C HIS A 47 -16.86 -16.88 25.06
N PRO A 48 -17.29 -17.44 23.90
CA PRO A 48 -16.43 -18.33 23.10
C PRO A 48 -15.07 -17.74 22.71
N TRP A 49 -14.96 -16.41 22.65
CA TRP A 49 -13.74 -15.72 22.23
C TRP A 49 -12.81 -15.32 23.38
N SER A 50 -13.25 -15.47 24.66
CA SER A 50 -12.45 -15.05 25.83
C SER A 50 -11.09 -15.74 25.94
N ASN A 51 -10.96 -16.93 25.37
CA ASN A 51 -9.76 -17.77 25.47
C ASN A 51 -8.92 -17.78 24.18
N ILE A 52 -9.23 -16.91 23.20
CA ILE A 52 -8.40 -16.81 21.99
C ILE A 52 -7.06 -16.19 22.40
N PRO A 53 -5.93 -16.91 22.27
CA PRO A 53 -4.64 -16.38 22.68
C PRO A 53 -4.14 -15.32 21.71
N PHE A 54 -3.36 -14.35 22.21
CA PHE A 54 -2.76 -13.31 21.38
C PHE A 54 -1.88 -13.86 20.26
N SER A 55 -1.27 -15.04 20.45
CA SER A 55 -0.46 -15.74 19.44
C SER A 55 -1.21 -16.16 18.16
N VAL A 56 -2.54 -16.03 18.13
CA VAL A 56 -3.33 -16.23 16.91
C VAL A 56 -3.13 -15.08 15.92
N ILE A 57 -2.82 -13.88 16.43
CA ILE A 57 -2.55 -12.72 15.59
C ILE A 57 -1.25 -12.95 14.81
N ASP A 58 -1.30 -12.75 13.50
CA ASP A 58 -0.16 -12.90 12.57
C ASP A 58 0.52 -14.29 12.64
N CYS A 59 -0.24 -15.33 13.00
CA CYS A 59 0.26 -16.69 13.04
C CYS A 59 0.56 -17.25 11.63
N PRO A 60 1.34 -18.33 11.49
CA PRO A 60 1.69 -18.90 10.18
C PRO A 60 0.49 -19.17 9.27
N LYS A 61 -0.60 -19.69 9.82
CA LYS A 61 -1.85 -19.94 9.08
C LYS A 61 -2.46 -18.66 8.50
N HIS A 62 -2.40 -17.55 9.23
CA HIS A 62 -2.88 -16.25 8.73
C HIS A 62 -1.95 -15.69 7.64
N LYS A 63 -0.64 -15.92 7.74
CA LYS A 63 0.34 -15.55 6.70
C LYS A 63 0.13 -16.35 5.41
N GLU A 64 -0.12 -17.64 5.51
CA GLU A 64 -0.47 -18.50 4.36
C GLU A 64 -1.77 -18.02 3.70
N LEU A 65 -2.79 -17.68 4.48
CA LEU A 65 -4.05 -17.15 3.97
C LEU A 65 -3.85 -15.79 3.30
N ALA A 66 -3.03 -14.90 3.87
CA ALA A 66 -2.69 -13.60 3.27
C ALA A 66 -2.00 -13.77 1.91
N LEU A 67 -1.04 -14.70 1.81
CA LEU A 67 -0.40 -15.02 0.53
C LEU A 67 -1.39 -15.59 -0.49
N LYS A 68 -2.25 -16.51 -0.07
CA LYS A 68 -3.29 -17.06 -0.93
C LYS A 68 -4.23 -15.98 -1.44
N MET A 69 -4.71 -15.10 -0.57
CA MET A 69 -5.57 -13.95 -0.96
C MET A 69 -4.87 -13.03 -1.95
N ALA A 70 -3.58 -12.74 -1.73
CA ALA A 70 -2.79 -11.95 -2.66
C ALA A 70 -2.69 -12.62 -4.04
N HIS A 71 -2.36 -13.91 -4.10
CA HIS A 71 -2.31 -14.67 -5.35
C HIS A 71 -3.62 -14.62 -6.12
N GLU A 72 -4.75 -14.92 -5.47
CA GLU A 72 -6.07 -14.99 -6.09
C GLU A 72 -6.59 -13.61 -6.52
N SER A 73 -6.10 -12.53 -5.93
CA SER A 73 -6.50 -11.17 -6.29
C SER A 73 -5.76 -10.59 -7.50
N LEU A 74 -4.57 -11.09 -7.84
CA LEU A 74 -3.77 -10.57 -8.94
C LEU A 74 -4.44 -10.82 -10.30
N VAL A 75 -4.53 -9.78 -11.13
CA VAL A 75 -5.20 -9.86 -12.43
C VAL A 75 -4.22 -9.56 -13.55
N LEU A 76 -3.93 -10.54 -14.39
CA LEU A 76 -3.13 -10.35 -15.59
C LEU A 76 -3.99 -9.66 -16.67
N LEU A 77 -3.69 -8.40 -16.96
CA LEU A 77 -4.45 -7.57 -17.92
C LEU A 77 -3.92 -7.68 -19.34
N GLN A 78 -2.62 -7.90 -19.50
CA GLN A 78 -1.96 -7.99 -20.81
C GLN A 78 -0.74 -8.89 -20.72
N ASN A 79 -0.50 -9.70 -21.78
CA ASN A 79 0.70 -10.54 -21.89
C ASN A 79 1.06 -10.75 -23.38
N ASN A 80 1.61 -9.72 -24.00
CA ASN A 80 1.98 -9.74 -25.42
C ASN A 80 3.15 -10.69 -25.64
N ASN A 81 3.07 -11.49 -26.69
CA ASN A 81 4.09 -12.46 -27.10
C ASN A 81 4.47 -13.45 -25.97
N ASN A 82 3.59 -13.64 -24.99
CA ASN A 82 3.83 -14.49 -23.82
C ASN A 82 5.15 -14.15 -23.10
N ILE A 83 5.42 -12.85 -22.90
CA ILE A 83 6.61 -12.41 -22.17
C ILE A 83 6.61 -12.94 -20.73
N LEU A 84 5.43 -13.06 -20.12
CA LEU A 84 5.23 -13.71 -18.84
C LEU A 84 4.81 -15.19 -19.04
N PRO A 85 5.28 -16.12 -18.21
CA PRO A 85 6.21 -15.92 -17.10
C PRO A 85 7.64 -15.68 -17.57
N LEU A 86 8.39 -14.88 -16.79
CA LEU A 86 9.79 -14.56 -17.05
C LEU A 86 10.69 -15.78 -16.86
N ASN A 87 11.73 -15.88 -17.68
CA ASN A 87 12.78 -16.86 -17.48
C ASN A 87 13.72 -16.40 -16.35
N ARG A 88 14.02 -17.29 -15.39
CA ARG A 88 14.92 -17.01 -14.25
C ARG A 88 16.38 -16.79 -14.63
N GLN A 89 16.75 -16.99 -15.87
CA GLN A 89 18.09 -16.67 -16.39
C GLN A 89 18.21 -15.23 -16.86
N MET A 90 17.09 -14.51 -16.99
CA MET A 90 17.08 -13.11 -17.42
C MET A 90 17.69 -12.20 -16.35
N LYS A 91 18.37 -11.16 -16.81
CA LYS A 91 18.74 -10.01 -15.99
C LYS A 91 17.56 -9.03 -15.97
N VAL A 92 17.01 -8.77 -14.81
CA VAL A 92 15.82 -7.92 -14.63
C VAL A 92 16.19 -6.57 -14.03
N ALA A 93 15.56 -5.52 -14.50
CA ALA A 93 15.56 -4.24 -13.81
C ALA A 93 14.21 -4.07 -13.10
N VAL A 94 14.24 -3.81 -11.80
CA VAL A 94 13.08 -3.53 -10.95
C VAL A 94 13.10 -2.05 -10.66
N ILE A 95 12.14 -1.30 -11.20
CA ILE A 95 12.13 0.17 -11.13
C ILE A 95 10.75 0.69 -10.75
N GLY A 96 10.68 1.97 -10.42
CA GLY A 96 9.43 2.68 -10.13
C GLY A 96 9.16 2.87 -8.62
N PRO A 97 8.21 3.76 -8.29
CA PRO A 97 8.00 4.21 -6.90
C PRO A 97 7.51 3.09 -5.96
N ASN A 98 6.82 2.08 -6.50
CA ASN A 98 6.26 0.97 -5.72
C ASN A 98 7.19 -0.26 -5.64
N ALA A 99 8.37 -0.19 -6.25
CA ALA A 99 9.28 -1.35 -6.32
C ALA A 99 9.75 -1.83 -4.94
N ASN A 100 9.99 -0.91 -4.01
CA ASN A 100 10.48 -1.20 -2.67
C ASN A 100 9.71 -0.43 -1.58
N ASP A 101 8.42 -0.24 -1.77
CA ASP A 101 7.53 0.41 -0.80
C ASP A 101 6.66 -0.64 -0.11
N SER A 102 6.89 -0.84 1.19
CA SER A 102 6.12 -1.78 2.01
C SER A 102 4.77 -1.18 2.44
N VAL A 103 4.72 0.13 2.70
CA VAL A 103 3.54 0.82 3.25
C VAL A 103 2.43 0.90 2.20
N MET A 104 2.78 1.12 0.94
CA MET A 104 1.83 1.14 -0.17
C MET A 104 0.99 -0.14 -0.22
N GLN A 105 1.55 -1.30 0.10
CA GLN A 105 0.87 -2.58 -0.02
C GLN A 105 -0.26 -2.77 1.00
N TRP A 106 -0.28 -2.02 2.09
CA TRP A 106 -1.26 -2.22 3.17
C TRP A 106 -2.65 -1.69 2.84
N GLY A 107 -2.76 -0.72 1.93
CA GLY A 107 -4.01 0.00 1.70
C GLY A 107 -4.34 0.99 2.82
N ASN A 108 -5.59 1.48 2.83
CA ASN A 108 -6.11 2.32 3.90
C ASN A 108 -6.73 1.47 5.01
N TYR A 109 -6.82 2.02 6.23
CA TYR A 109 -7.39 1.34 7.41
C TYR A 109 -6.74 -0.01 7.71
N ASN A 110 -5.43 -0.07 7.54
CA ASN A 110 -4.63 -1.28 7.70
C ASN A 110 -4.25 -1.55 9.16
N GLY A 111 -3.94 -2.81 9.45
CA GLY A 111 -3.09 -3.18 10.58
C GLY A 111 -1.61 -3.05 10.23
N PHE A 112 -0.74 -3.31 11.22
CA PHE A 112 0.72 -3.30 11.03
C PHE A 112 1.23 -4.74 11.06
N PRO A 113 1.59 -5.31 9.90
CA PRO A 113 2.13 -6.66 9.84
C PRO A 113 3.54 -6.72 10.45
N SER A 114 3.92 -7.87 10.97
CA SER A 114 5.26 -8.10 11.51
C SER A 114 6.37 -7.95 10.46
N HIS A 115 6.04 -8.24 9.21
CA HIS A 115 6.91 -8.06 8.04
C HIS A 115 6.05 -7.91 6.79
N THR A 116 6.46 -7.07 5.86
CA THR A 116 5.85 -6.91 4.55
C THR A 116 6.91 -7.16 3.49
N VAL A 117 6.66 -8.13 2.62
CA VAL A 117 7.57 -8.44 1.50
C VAL A 117 7.30 -7.45 0.37
N THR A 118 8.26 -6.58 0.06
CA THR A 118 8.18 -5.68 -1.10
C THR A 118 8.35 -6.44 -2.41
N LEU A 119 7.97 -5.83 -3.54
CA LEU A 119 8.19 -6.47 -4.85
C LEU A 119 9.67 -6.78 -5.09
N LEU A 120 10.55 -5.85 -4.73
CA LEU A 120 12.01 -6.06 -4.85
C LEU A 120 12.48 -7.25 -4.03
N GLU A 121 12.02 -7.38 -2.79
CA GLU A 121 12.34 -8.54 -1.92
C GLU A 121 11.79 -9.84 -2.51
N GLY A 122 10.55 -9.83 -3.01
CA GLY A 122 9.94 -10.97 -3.68
C GLY A 122 10.75 -11.44 -4.90
N ILE A 123 11.26 -10.50 -5.71
CA ILE A 123 12.13 -10.82 -6.86
C ILE A 123 13.50 -11.32 -6.42
N ARG A 124 14.09 -10.74 -5.36
CA ARG A 124 15.35 -11.22 -4.77
C ARG A 124 15.25 -12.65 -4.22
N ALA A 125 14.07 -13.06 -3.78
CA ALA A 125 13.83 -14.45 -3.39
C ALA A 125 13.80 -15.42 -4.59
N LYS A 126 13.66 -14.93 -5.83
CA LYS A 126 13.60 -15.73 -7.06
C LYS A 126 14.91 -15.74 -7.85
N LEU A 127 15.67 -14.65 -7.76
CA LEU A 127 16.87 -14.41 -8.58
C LEU A 127 18.06 -13.99 -7.71
N PRO A 128 19.31 -14.37 -8.10
CA PRO A 128 20.51 -13.82 -7.49
C PRO A 128 20.60 -12.29 -7.68
N ASP A 129 21.15 -11.57 -6.70
CA ASP A 129 21.32 -10.11 -6.77
C ASP A 129 22.11 -9.64 -8.00
N ALA A 130 23.05 -10.44 -8.51
CA ALA A 130 23.81 -10.13 -9.74
C ALA A 130 22.93 -10.03 -11.00
N GLN A 131 21.72 -10.59 -10.98
CA GLN A 131 20.75 -10.50 -12.06
C GLN A 131 19.73 -9.37 -11.87
N ILE A 132 19.82 -8.61 -10.78
CA ILE A 132 18.83 -7.57 -10.44
C ILE A 132 19.49 -6.20 -10.49
N ILE A 133 18.86 -5.29 -11.25
CA ILE A 133 19.15 -3.85 -11.20
C ILE A 133 17.96 -3.20 -10.48
N TYR A 134 18.20 -2.43 -9.44
CA TYR A 134 17.17 -1.67 -8.75
C TYR A 134 17.41 -0.18 -8.87
N GLU A 135 16.38 0.56 -9.33
CA GLU A 135 16.38 2.01 -9.40
C GLU A 135 14.96 2.56 -9.19
N PRO A 136 14.71 3.48 -8.27
CA PRO A 136 13.39 4.06 -8.07
C PRO A 136 12.90 4.91 -9.25
N VAL A 137 13.77 5.51 -10.06
CA VAL A 137 13.65 6.32 -11.28
C VAL A 137 12.77 7.57 -11.18
N CYS A 138 11.65 7.56 -10.49
CA CYS A 138 10.77 8.71 -10.26
C CYS A 138 10.02 8.56 -8.94
N GLY A 139 9.41 9.65 -8.46
CA GLY A 139 8.41 9.62 -7.41
C GLY A 139 7.04 9.16 -7.92
N TYR A 140 6.02 9.23 -7.08
CA TYR A 140 4.65 8.89 -7.49
C TYR A 140 4.09 9.88 -8.52
N THR A 141 4.27 11.18 -8.28
CA THR A 141 3.66 12.27 -9.04
C THR A 141 4.68 13.31 -9.54
N ASN A 142 5.97 13.11 -9.22
CA ASN A 142 7.05 14.04 -9.57
C ASN A 142 8.28 13.31 -10.09
N ASP A 143 9.16 14.05 -10.72
CA ASP A 143 10.40 13.57 -11.34
C ASP A 143 11.57 13.37 -10.35
N THR A 144 11.30 13.42 -9.05
CA THR A 144 12.35 13.37 -8.03
C THR A 144 12.31 12.02 -7.31
N THR A 145 13.45 11.37 -7.23
CA THR A 145 13.65 10.16 -6.42
C THR A 145 14.27 10.49 -5.07
N LEU A 146 14.02 9.61 -4.13
CA LEU A 146 14.56 9.69 -2.78
C LEU A 146 15.50 8.51 -2.55
N HIS A 147 16.76 8.80 -2.31
CA HIS A 147 17.77 7.82 -1.96
C HIS A 147 18.13 7.98 -0.49
N SER A 148 17.82 6.97 0.32
CA SER A 148 18.20 6.99 1.73
C SER A 148 19.71 7.02 1.89
N LEU A 149 20.18 7.94 2.72
CA LEU A 149 21.58 8.05 3.14
C LEU A 149 21.80 7.40 4.53
N PHE A 150 20.81 6.68 5.03
CA PHE A 150 20.82 6.10 6.37
C PHE A 150 21.98 5.11 6.56
N ASN A 151 22.36 4.38 5.52
CA ASN A 151 23.50 3.45 5.51
C ASN A 151 24.86 4.13 5.67
N GLN A 152 24.94 5.47 5.51
CA GLN A 152 26.13 6.28 5.76
C GLN A 152 26.13 6.91 7.17
N CYS A 153 25.14 6.56 7.98
CA CYS A 153 25.03 6.94 9.38
C CYS A 153 25.63 5.88 10.29
N SER A 154 26.48 6.27 11.23
CA SER A 154 27.10 5.36 12.20
C SER A 154 27.45 6.08 13.49
N ILE A 155 27.50 5.34 14.59
CA ILE A 155 27.93 5.85 15.91
C ILE A 155 28.74 4.76 16.61
N ASP A 156 29.81 5.15 17.29
CA ASP A 156 30.73 4.24 17.99
C ASP A 156 31.28 3.12 17.11
N GLY A 157 31.50 3.42 15.80
CA GLY A 157 32.02 2.46 14.83
C GLY A 157 30.98 1.50 14.26
N GLU A 158 29.73 1.54 14.70
CA GLU A 158 28.64 0.68 14.26
C GLU A 158 27.60 1.45 13.44
N ALA A 159 27.01 0.80 12.43
CA ALA A 159 26.01 1.41 11.55
C ALA A 159 24.70 1.78 12.28
N GLY A 160 24.07 2.86 11.83
CA GLY A 160 22.75 3.28 12.25
C GLY A 160 22.72 4.29 13.38
N PHE A 161 21.62 4.33 14.12
CA PHE A 161 21.34 5.28 15.20
C PHE A 161 21.24 4.55 16.55
N ASN A 162 21.84 5.11 17.59
CA ASN A 162 21.55 4.73 18.98
C ASN A 162 20.27 5.43 19.44
N ALA A 163 19.32 4.66 19.95
CA ALA A 163 18.08 5.14 20.55
C ALA A 163 18.11 4.96 22.07
N THR A 164 17.66 5.97 22.80
CA THR A 164 17.46 5.91 24.25
C THR A 164 16.06 6.41 24.57
N TYR A 165 15.31 5.67 25.38
CA TYR A 165 13.92 5.93 25.72
C TYR A 165 13.71 6.15 27.20
N TRP A 166 12.78 7.05 27.56
CA TRP A 166 12.33 7.31 28.92
C TRP A 166 10.80 7.34 28.97
N ASN A 167 10.20 6.69 29.97
CA ASN A 167 8.76 6.75 30.23
C ASN A 167 8.38 8.02 31.02
N ASN A 168 8.83 9.18 30.53
CA ASN A 168 8.51 10.51 31.03
C ASN A 168 8.67 11.55 29.91
N ARG A 169 8.42 12.84 30.21
CA ARG A 169 8.49 13.94 29.24
C ARG A 169 9.78 14.77 29.33
N GLU A 170 10.79 14.32 30.06
CA GLU A 170 11.92 15.14 30.46
C GLU A 170 13.26 14.70 29.86
N TYR A 171 13.32 13.59 29.09
CA TYR A 171 14.54 13.02 28.50
C TYR A 171 15.63 12.70 29.55
N LYS A 172 15.26 12.36 30.79
CA LYS A 172 16.18 12.11 31.90
C LYS A 172 15.63 11.09 32.89
N GLY A 173 16.45 10.69 33.84
CA GLY A 173 16.10 9.74 34.89
C GLY A 173 16.28 8.30 34.45
N LYS A 174 15.43 7.40 34.94
CA LYS A 174 15.52 5.96 34.63
C LYS A 174 15.28 5.70 33.17
N ILE A 175 16.26 5.13 32.48
CA ILE A 175 16.14 4.67 31.08
C ILE A 175 15.15 3.50 31.05
N ALA A 176 14.16 3.59 30.15
CA ALA A 176 13.16 2.54 29.92
C ALA A 176 13.67 1.47 28.96
N ALA A 177 14.37 1.91 27.89
CA ALA A 177 14.98 1.02 26.90
C ALA A 177 16.12 1.74 26.17
N THR A 178 17.02 0.96 25.57
CA THR A 178 17.97 1.40 24.54
C THR A 178 17.84 0.48 23.35
N ASP A 179 18.09 0.98 22.15
CA ASP A 179 18.01 0.20 20.92
C ASP A 179 19.01 0.73 19.89
N ARG A 180 19.31 -0.10 18.88
CA ARG A 180 20.11 0.27 17.71
C ARG A 180 19.26 0.11 16.44
N LEU A 181 19.09 1.20 15.71
CA LEU A 181 18.31 1.25 14.50
C LEU A 181 19.24 1.33 13.29
N THR A 182 19.27 0.29 12.48
CA THR A 182 20.17 0.18 11.32
C THR A 182 19.48 0.51 9.99
N THR A 183 18.18 0.78 10.02
CA THR A 183 17.35 1.17 8.89
C THR A 183 16.55 2.42 9.22
N PRO A 184 16.02 3.17 8.24
CA PRO A 184 15.07 4.24 8.50
C PRO A 184 13.96 3.82 9.46
N PHE A 185 13.52 4.74 10.31
CA PHE A 185 12.53 4.42 11.34
C PHE A 185 11.13 4.36 10.72
N HIS A 186 10.39 3.32 11.05
CA HIS A 186 9.00 3.12 10.68
C HIS A 186 8.20 2.66 11.89
N PHE A 187 8.13 3.54 12.91
CA PHE A 187 7.38 3.23 14.12
C PHE A 187 5.94 3.66 13.97
N SER A 188 5.05 2.73 14.21
CA SER A 188 3.64 2.99 14.38
C SER A 188 3.08 2.08 15.45
N ALA A 189 2.46 2.66 16.44
CA ALA A 189 1.90 1.94 17.56
C ALA A 189 0.36 2.09 17.64
N GLU A 190 -0.29 2.24 16.51
CA GLU A 190 -1.74 2.13 16.45
C GLU A 190 -2.15 0.70 16.81
N GLY A 191 -2.68 0.56 18.01
CA GLY A 191 -2.95 -0.72 18.64
C GLY A 191 -2.08 -0.97 19.87
N SER A 192 -1.29 -2.03 19.88
CA SER A 192 -0.54 -2.49 21.05
C SER A 192 0.98 -2.53 20.87
N THR A 193 1.49 -2.03 19.75
CA THR A 193 2.94 -2.04 19.46
C THR A 193 3.64 -0.89 20.15
N VAL A 194 4.77 -1.15 20.80
CA VAL A 194 5.64 -0.15 21.43
C VAL A 194 6.89 0.08 20.59
N PHE A 195 7.57 1.23 20.74
CA PHE A 195 8.79 1.55 19.99
C PHE A 195 9.97 0.66 20.39
N ALA A 196 10.02 0.25 21.66
CA ALA A 196 10.94 -0.76 22.16
C ALA A 196 10.32 -1.46 23.40
N PRO A 197 10.73 -2.70 23.72
CA PRO A 197 10.27 -3.37 24.94
C PRO A 197 10.50 -2.51 26.18
N GLY A 198 9.44 -2.32 26.98
CA GLY A 198 9.47 -1.48 28.18
C GLY A 198 9.13 -0.01 27.97
N VAL A 199 8.94 0.45 26.73
CA VAL A 199 8.49 1.81 26.42
C VAL A 199 6.96 1.86 26.39
N GLY A 200 6.37 2.87 27.01
CA GLY A 200 4.91 3.09 27.03
C GLY A 200 4.37 3.57 25.69
N LEU A 201 3.04 3.53 25.54
CA LEU A 201 2.34 4.06 24.35
C LEU A 201 2.12 5.57 24.41
N LYS A 202 2.30 6.18 25.57
CA LYS A 202 2.15 7.62 25.81
C LYS A 202 3.07 8.10 26.90
N ASN A 203 3.26 9.43 27.00
CA ASN A 203 4.07 10.08 28.02
C ASN A 203 5.51 9.52 28.05
N PHE A 204 6.09 9.36 26.89
CA PHE A 204 7.48 8.93 26.76
C PHE A 204 8.28 9.88 25.86
N THR A 205 9.59 9.83 25.99
CA THR A 205 10.54 10.54 25.15
C THR A 205 11.60 9.59 24.62
N ALA A 206 12.17 9.97 23.48
CA ALA A 206 13.30 9.25 22.91
C ALA A 206 14.34 10.24 22.35
N ILE A 207 15.61 9.83 22.40
CA ILE A 207 16.70 10.52 21.71
C ILE A 207 17.36 9.50 20.80
N TYR A 208 17.46 9.87 19.51
CA TYR A 208 18.15 9.10 18.48
C TYR A 208 19.41 9.86 18.07
N ARG A 209 20.58 9.20 18.13
CA ARG A 209 21.87 9.80 17.79
C ARG A 209 22.62 9.00 16.77
N SER A 210 23.25 9.70 15.83
CA SER A 210 24.18 9.13 14.86
C SER A 210 25.12 10.19 14.35
N THR A 211 26.15 9.78 13.60
CA THR A 211 27.01 10.65 12.83
C THR A 211 26.90 10.24 11.37
N PHE A 212 26.45 11.15 10.51
CA PHE A 212 26.43 10.98 9.07
C PHE A 212 27.83 11.22 8.51
N ARG A 213 28.36 10.25 7.76
CA ARG A 213 29.69 10.28 7.13
C ARG A 213 29.56 10.03 5.64
N PRO A 214 29.27 11.08 4.85
CA PRO A 214 29.04 10.96 3.40
C PRO A 214 30.29 10.53 2.66
N THR A 215 30.10 9.65 1.67
CA THR A 215 31.15 9.22 0.73
C THR A 215 31.22 10.08 -0.52
N ASP A 216 30.20 10.90 -0.78
CA ASP A 216 30.09 11.88 -1.86
C ASP A 216 29.73 13.27 -1.29
N SER A 217 29.61 14.28 -2.15
CA SER A 217 29.11 15.60 -1.77
C SER A 217 27.75 15.84 -2.40
N GLY A 218 26.88 16.61 -1.73
CA GLY A 218 25.55 16.88 -2.24
C GLY A 218 24.66 17.62 -1.26
N ALA A 219 23.35 17.49 -1.47
CA ALA A 219 22.32 17.97 -0.55
C ALA A 219 21.53 16.81 0.06
N ALA A 220 21.33 16.85 1.36
CA ALA A 220 20.51 15.89 2.10
C ALA A 220 19.33 16.58 2.76
N THR A 221 18.25 15.83 2.96
CA THR A 221 17.02 16.29 3.59
C THR A 221 16.59 15.33 4.68
N PHE A 222 16.34 15.87 5.87
CA PHE A 222 15.68 15.13 6.95
C PHE A 222 14.18 15.06 6.69
N ARG A 223 13.66 13.84 6.61
CA ARG A 223 12.25 13.55 6.37
C ARG A 223 11.63 12.91 7.59
N VAL A 224 10.50 13.46 8.01
CA VAL A 224 9.80 12.98 9.21
C VAL A 224 8.31 12.90 8.96
N MET A 225 7.68 11.86 9.50
CA MET A 225 6.24 11.77 9.70
C MET A 225 5.99 11.37 11.15
N THR A 226 5.19 12.13 11.88
CA THR A 226 4.90 11.86 13.30
C THR A 226 3.58 12.47 13.73
N ASN A 227 2.95 11.87 14.73
CA ASN A 227 1.86 12.47 15.49
C ASN A 227 2.31 13.01 16.88
N GLY A 228 3.59 12.85 17.18
CA GLY A 228 4.25 13.43 18.37
C GLY A 228 4.96 14.75 18.07
N GLY A 229 5.85 15.17 18.96
CA GLY A 229 6.77 16.29 18.80
C GLY A 229 8.17 15.81 18.44
N VAL A 230 8.84 16.49 17.53
CA VAL A 230 10.24 16.25 17.17
C VAL A 230 11.05 17.54 17.22
N THR A 231 12.29 17.44 17.68
CA THR A 231 13.31 18.49 17.59
C THR A 231 14.56 17.89 17.00
N LEU A 232 15.09 18.51 15.94
CA LEU A 232 16.26 18.04 15.22
C LEU A 232 17.44 18.94 15.45
N PHE A 233 18.58 18.32 15.75
CA PHE A 233 19.87 18.99 15.91
C PHE A 233 20.88 18.45 14.89
N LEU A 234 21.68 19.36 14.33
CA LEU A 234 22.81 19.05 13.48
C LEU A 234 24.07 19.74 14.04
N ASN A 235 25.10 18.95 14.33
CA ASN A 235 26.33 19.43 14.97
C ASN A 235 26.05 20.23 16.25
N GLY A 236 25.11 19.75 17.07
CA GLY A 236 24.71 20.38 18.34
C GLY A 236 23.79 21.60 18.22
N LYS A 237 23.56 22.11 17.00
CA LYS A 237 22.67 23.26 16.76
C LYS A 237 21.25 22.76 16.42
N GLN A 238 20.23 23.28 17.09
CA GLN A 238 18.84 23.04 16.71
C GLN A 238 18.55 23.64 15.34
N ILE A 239 18.05 22.83 14.42
CA ILE A 239 17.81 23.22 13.03
C ILE A 239 16.33 23.11 12.64
N ALA A 240 15.55 22.28 13.34
CA ALA A 240 14.10 22.15 13.12
C ALA A 240 13.36 21.72 14.39
N GLU A 241 12.09 22.11 14.47
CA GLU A 241 11.15 21.65 15.46
C GLU A 241 9.77 21.52 14.80
N ALA A 242 9.05 20.43 15.07
CA ALA A 242 7.74 20.21 14.51
C ALA A 242 6.89 19.29 15.39
N THR A 243 5.57 19.45 15.32
CA THR A 243 4.59 18.65 16.05
C THR A 243 3.43 18.23 15.16
N ASN A 244 2.95 17.00 15.34
CA ASN A 244 1.77 16.46 14.66
C ASN A 244 1.85 16.55 13.12
N ILE A 245 2.96 16.10 12.55
CA ILE A 245 3.18 16.02 11.11
C ILE A 245 2.63 14.67 10.63
N LYS A 246 1.44 14.65 10.04
CA LYS A 246 0.77 13.41 9.62
C LYS A 246 1.28 12.84 8.30
N ASN A 247 1.90 13.66 7.46
CA ASN A 247 2.48 13.25 6.18
C ASN A 247 4.01 13.40 6.22
N HIS A 248 4.71 12.71 5.33
CA HIS A 248 6.15 12.88 5.18
C HIS A 248 6.46 14.34 4.87
N THR A 249 7.26 14.97 5.71
CA THR A 249 7.62 16.37 5.60
C THR A 249 9.14 16.50 5.57
N ASN A 250 9.65 17.33 4.67
CA ASN A 250 11.04 17.70 4.65
C ASN A 250 11.27 18.76 5.75
N LEU A 251 11.88 18.35 6.86
CA LEU A 251 12.09 19.26 7.99
C LEU A 251 13.21 20.24 7.74
N TYR A 252 14.29 19.78 7.10
CA TYR A 252 15.48 20.59 6.90
C TYR A 252 16.36 19.98 5.81
N SER A 253 16.85 20.82 4.92
CA SER A 253 17.83 20.44 3.88
C SER A 253 19.15 21.15 4.12
N PHE A 254 20.26 20.45 3.90
CA PHE A 254 21.60 21.01 4.04
C PHE A 254 22.56 20.40 3.01
N ASN A 255 23.58 21.19 2.65
CA ASN A 255 24.66 20.70 1.81
C ASN A 255 25.69 19.96 2.67
N TYR A 256 26.17 18.85 2.15
CA TYR A 256 27.21 18.05 2.78
C TYR A 256 28.39 17.81 1.83
N GLU A 257 29.55 17.56 2.40
CA GLU A 257 30.80 17.34 1.68
C GLU A 257 31.37 15.95 2.03
N ALA A 258 31.89 15.26 1.02
CA ALA A 258 32.56 13.97 1.18
C ALA A 258 33.64 14.04 2.27
N GLY A 259 33.69 13.03 3.13
CA GLY A 259 34.68 12.90 4.20
C GLY A 259 34.48 13.79 5.43
N LYS A 260 33.51 14.73 5.42
CA LYS A 260 33.12 15.46 6.63
C LYS A 260 32.18 14.60 7.49
N SER A 261 32.10 14.91 8.78
CA SER A 261 31.20 14.27 9.72
C SER A 261 30.13 15.27 10.18
N TYR A 262 28.89 14.76 10.31
CA TYR A 262 27.74 15.56 10.71
C TYR A 262 27.02 14.84 11.84
N ASP A 263 27.10 15.37 13.06
CA ASP A 263 26.41 14.77 14.22
C ASP A 263 24.92 15.09 14.17
N ILE A 264 24.11 14.06 14.26
CA ILE A 264 22.65 14.12 14.20
C ILE A 264 22.08 13.71 15.52
N GLU A 265 21.18 14.54 16.09
CA GLU A 265 20.35 14.18 17.22
C GLU A 265 18.89 14.49 16.90
N LEU A 266 18.03 13.48 16.92
CA LEU A 266 16.58 13.63 16.85
C LEU A 266 15.99 13.38 18.23
N ARG A 267 15.32 14.36 18.81
CA ARG A 267 14.52 14.23 20.03
C ARG A 267 13.06 14.05 19.66
N PHE A 268 12.42 13.07 20.28
CA PHE A 268 11.02 12.74 20.09
C PHE A 268 10.26 12.77 21.40
N ILE A 269 9.08 13.35 21.43
CA ILE A 269 8.18 13.35 22.57
C ILE A 269 6.77 12.90 22.17
N GLN A 270 6.25 11.92 22.88
CA GLN A 270 4.88 11.44 22.74
C GLN A 270 4.07 11.70 24.00
N VAL A 271 2.97 12.41 23.84
CA VAL A 271 2.08 12.80 24.94
C VAL A 271 0.80 11.97 24.95
N LYS A 272 0.23 11.72 23.77
CA LYS A 272 -1.02 10.97 23.55
C LYS A 272 -0.73 9.50 23.27
N ASP A 273 -1.78 8.69 23.24
CA ASP A 273 -1.70 7.30 22.77
C ASP A 273 -1.41 7.24 21.26
N ASN A 274 -1.08 6.04 20.77
CA ASN A 274 -0.82 5.72 19.36
C ASN A 274 0.36 6.51 18.76
N PRO A 275 1.59 6.36 19.32
CA PRO A 275 2.75 7.06 18.81
C PRO A 275 3.13 6.59 17.40
N THR A 276 3.49 7.55 16.55
CA THR A 276 4.01 7.31 15.20
C THR A 276 5.26 8.15 14.99
N LEU A 277 6.33 7.54 14.48
CA LEU A 277 7.54 8.24 14.05
C LEU A 277 8.16 7.50 12.87
N ASN A 278 8.11 8.12 11.69
CA ASN A 278 8.91 7.72 10.55
C ASN A 278 10.00 8.76 10.33
N PHE A 279 11.21 8.31 10.13
CA PHE A 279 12.38 9.19 9.95
C PHE A 279 13.35 8.61 8.93
N ASP A 280 13.82 9.44 8.03
CA ASP A 280 14.92 9.14 7.12
C ASP A 280 15.77 10.39 6.86
N LEU A 281 17.04 10.18 6.56
CA LEU A 281 17.94 11.14 5.94
C LEU A 281 18.09 10.73 4.47
N ALA A 282 17.64 11.56 3.53
CA ALA A 282 17.59 11.21 2.13
C ALA A 282 18.19 12.27 1.22
N LYS A 283 18.79 11.80 0.12
CA LYS A 283 19.17 12.65 -1.01
C LYS A 283 18.03 12.67 -2.01
N GLN A 284 17.63 13.86 -2.45
CA GLN A 284 16.70 14.05 -3.56
C GLN A 284 17.47 14.15 -4.86
N THR A 285 17.09 13.37 -5.85
CA THR A 285 17.73 13.37 -7.17
C THR A 285 16.65 13.49 -8.24
N PRO A 286 16.69 14.55 -9.07
CA PRO A 286 15.82 14.65 -10.23
C PRO A 286 16.06 13.48 -11.20
N MET A 287 15.02 13.09 -11.92
CA MET A 287 15.10 12.07 -12.96
C MET A 287 16.02 12.53 -14.09
N ASP A 288 17.02 11.71 -14.44
CA ASP A 288 17.83 11.85 -15.64
C ASP A 288 17.57 10.66 -16.57
N ALA A 289 16.88 10.92 -17.68
CA ALA A 289 16.52 9.90 -18.66
C ALA A 289 17.73 9.16 -19.24
N ARG A 290 18.87 9.86 -19.44
CA ARG A 290 20.10 9.25 -19.97
C ARG A 290 20.75 8.34 -18.93
N GLU A 291 20.83 8.80 -17.69
CA GLU A 291 21.37 8.01 -16.59
C GLU A 291 20.56 6.74 -16.37
N ILE A 292 19.22 6.87 -16.35
CA ILE A 292 18.30 5.72 -16.23
C ILE A 292 18.56 4.71 -17.33
N LEU A 293 18.57 5.12 -18.61
CA LEU A 293 18.79 4.23 -19.74
C LEU A 293 20.17 3.54 -19.68
N ASN A 294 21.20 4.25 -19.25
CA ASN A 294 22.53 3.68 -19.08
C ASN A 294 22.52 2.58 -17.99
N LYS A 295 21.92 2.84 -16.84
CA LYS A 295 21.77 1.85 -15.76
C LYS A 295 20.99 0.61 -16.21
N LEU A 296 19.96 0.81 -17.04
CA LEU A 296 19.10 -0.27 -17.54
C LEU A 296 19.67 -0.96 -18.79
N GLN A 297 20.85 -0.58 -19.30
CA GLN A 297 21.37 -1.07 -20.57
C GLN A 297 21.48 -2.60 -20.61
N SER A 298 21.96 -3.22 -19.54
CA SER A 298 22.19 -4.66 -19.48
C SER A 298 20.97 -5.50 -19.04
N ALA A 299 19.82 -4.88 -18.82
CA ALA A 299 18.59 -5.58 -18.45
C ALA A 299 17.91 -6.19 -19.71
N ASP A 300 17.55 -7.46 -19.62
CA ASP A 300 16.76 -8.17 -20.65
C ASP A 300 15.28 -7.74 -20.60
N VAL A 301 14.78 -7.40 -19.40
CA VAL A 301 13.41 -6.96 -19.16
C VAL A 301 13.39 -5.95 -18.01
N VAL A 302 12.49 -4.97 -18.12
CA VAL A 302 12.23 -3.97 -17.09
C VAL A 302 10.89 -4.27 -16.43
N ILE A 303 10.88 -4.44 -15.11
CA ILE A 303 9.68 -4.54 -14.30
C ILE A 303 9.45 -3.16 -13.69
N PHE A 304 8.46 -2.43 -14.20
CA PHE A 304 8.07 -1.13 -13.69
C PHE A 304 6.96 -1.32 -12.64
N ALA A 305 7.28 -1.12 -11.38
CA ALA A 305 6.35 -1.11 -10.27
C ALA A 305 5.82 0.31 -10.04
N GLY A 306 4.66 0.58 -10.60
CA GLY A 306 4.05 1.90 -10.56
C GLY A 306 2.59 1.86 -10.13
N GLY A 307 1.90 2.96 -10.35
CA GLY A 307 0.53 3.17 -9.91
C GLY A 307 0.44 4.28 -8.88
N ILE A 308 -0.35 4.08 -7.85
CA ILE A 308 -0.60 5.06 -6.79
C ILE A 308 -0.32 4.44 -5.41
N SER A 309 -0.62 5.19 -4.35
CA SER A 309 -0.36 4.78 -2.98
C SER A 309 -1.49 5.24 -2.06
N PRO A 310 -1.79 4.51 -0.98
CA PRO A 310 -2.67 4.98 0.09
C PRO A 310 -2.22 6.28 0.74
N LEU A 311 -0.97 6.70 0.53
CA LEU A 311 -0.45 8.00 0.98
C LEU A 311 -0.91 9.16 0.08
N LEU A 312 -1.45 8.88 -1.10
CA LEU A 312 -2.02 9.86 -2.05
C LEU A 312 -3.55 9.83 -2.02
N GLU A 313 -4.14 8.62 -1.90
CA GLU A 313 -5.60 8.44 -1.85
C GLU A 313 -6.03 7.89 -0.48
N GLY A 314 -6.98 8.55 0.15
CA GLY A 314 -7.53 8.18 1.44
C GLY A 314 -8.41 9.27 2.03
N GLU A 315 -9.08 8.96 3.13
CA GLU A 315 -10.08 9.83 3.70
C GLU A 315 -9.46 11.04 4.40
N SER A 316 -9.92 12.25 4.02
CA SER A 316 -9.58 13.51 4.70
C SER A 316 -8.08 13.79 4.81
N MET A 317 -7.31 13.55 3.78
CA MET A 317 -5.86 13.74 3.75
C MET A 317 -5.48 15.17 3.33
N ARG A 318 -4.27 15.59 3.73
CA ARG A 318 -3.66 16.85 3.26
C ARG A 318 -2.78 16.58 2.04
N VAL A 319 -3.38 16.13 0.94
CA VAL A 319 -2.72 15.85 -0.33
C VAL A 319 -3.16 16.87 -1.37
N SER A 320 -2.22 17.42 -2.11
CA SER A 320 -2.44 18.36 -3.22
C SER A 320 -1.51 18.06 -4.40
N ASP A 321 -1.08 16.82 -4.51
CA ASP A 321 -0.25 16.35 -5.63
C ASP A 321 -1.06 16.35 -6.93
N PRO A 322 -0.40 16.47 -8.11
CA PRO A 322 -1.07 16.37 -9.40
C PRO A 322 -1.91 15.10 -9.52
N GLY A 323 -3.19 15.27 -9.86
CA GLY A 323 -4.18 14.18 -9.94
C GLY A 323 -4.86 13.82 -8.61
N PHE A 324 -4.55 14.55 -7.50
CA PHE A 324 -5.10 14.30 -6.16
C PHE A 324 -5.47 15.59 -5.43
N LYS A 325 -6.51 15.55 -4.62
CA LYS A 325 -6.93 16.65 -3.76
C LYS A 325 -7.62 16.15 -2.50
N GLY A 326 -7.02 16.44 -1.34
CA GLY A 326 -7.61 16.07 -0.05
C GLY A 326 -7.67 14.57 0.23
N GLY A 327 -6.97 13.76 -0.58
CA GLY A 327 -7.02 12.30 -0.55
C GLY A 327 -7.96 11.69 -1.59
N ASP A 328 -8.71 12.52 -2.34
CA ASP A 328 -9.51 12.08 -3.46
C ASP A 328 -8.73 12.19 -4.78
N ARG A 329 -9.00 11.29 -5.71
CA ARG A 329 -8.48 11.37 -7.07
C ARG A 329 -9.26 12.41 -7.88
N THR A 330 -8.55 13.32 -8.53
CA THR A 330 -9.13 14.27 -9.49
C THR A 330 -8.98 13.77 -10.93
N GLU A 331 -8.12 12.76 -11.15
CA GLU A 331 -7.90 12.08 -12.43
C GLU A 331 -7.81 10.57 -12.17
N ILE A 332 -8.29 9.76 -13.13
CA ILE A 332 -8.20 8.28 -13.02
C ILE A 332 -7.01 7.70 -13.79
N GLU A 333 -6.28 8.53 -14.47
CA GLU A 333 -5.08 8.20 -15.23
C GLU A 333 -3.91 7.85 -14.30
N LEU A 334 -2.91 7.15 -14.86
CA LEU A 334 -1.61 6.98 -14.22
C LEU A 334 -0.91 8.35 -14.13
N PRO A 335 -0.25 8.70 -13.00
CA PRO A 335 0.48 9.95 -12.89
C PRO A 335 1.43 10.20 -14.06
N ALA A 336 1.46 11.46 -14.56
CA ALA A 336 2.13 11.84 -15.81
C ALA A 336 3.60 11.39 -15.86
N ILE A 337 4.37 11.60 -14.77
CA ILE A 337 5.79 11.23 -14.73
C ILE A 337 6.00 9.72 -14.95
N GLN A 338 5.12 8.87 -14.44
CA GLN A 338 5.21 7.42 -14.63
C GLN A 338 4.91 7.03 -16.08
N ARG A 339 3.96 7.72 -16.74
CA ARG A 339 3.69 7.58 -18.17
C ARG A 339 4.90 7.97 -19.02
N GLU A 340 5.56 9.06 -18.66
CA GLU A 340 6.78 9.53 -19.32
C GLU A 340 7.89 8.47 -19.24
N VAL A 341 8.09 7.86 -18.08
CA VAL A 341 9.08 6.78 -17.91
C VAL A 341 8.72 5.58 -18.78
N LEU A 342 7.46 5.13 -18.78
CA LEU A 342 7.03 3.99 -19.61
C LEU A 342 7.17 4.28 -21.13
N ALA A 343 6.84 5.49 -21.55
CA ALA A 343 7.05 5.93 -22.92
C ALA A 343 8.54 6.01 -23.30
N LEU A 344 9.40 6.48 -22.38
CA LEU A 344 10.85 6.51 -22.54
C LEU A 344 11.41 5.09 -22.75
N LEU A 345 10.98 4.12 -21.92
CA LEU A 345 11.38 2.72 -22.05
C LEU A 345 10.98 2.14 -23.41
N LYS A 346 9.73 2.35 -23.82
CA LYS A 346 9.21 1.89 -25.13
C LYS A 346 9.98 2.48 -26.29
N LYS A 347 10.22 3.81 -26.27
CA LYS A 347 10.99 4.51 -27.30
C LYS A 347 12.41 3.95 -27.45
N ASN A 348 12.99 3.44 -26.38
CA ASN A 348 14.34 2.86 -26.35
C ASN A 348 14.33 1.32 -26.47
N GLY A 349 13.24 0.72 -26.93
CA GLY A 349 13.15 -0.71 -27.24
C GLY A 349 13.24 -1.64 -26.02
N LYS A 350 13.00 -1.14 -24.80
CA LYS A 350 13.02 -1.96 -23.60
C LYS A 350 11.76 -2.80 -23.48
N LYS A 351 11.91 -4.10 -23.29
CA LYS A 351 10.81 -4.98 -22.91
C LYS A 351 10.35 -4.61 -21.51
N THR A 352 9.06 -4.30 -21.35
CA THR A 352 8.55 -3.74 -20.09
C THR A 352 7.34 -4.51 -19.59
N VAL A 353 7.41 -4.94 -18.34
CA VAL A 353 6.29 -5.47 -17.56
C VAL A 353 5.86 -4.39 -16.56
N PHE A 354 4.64 -3.92 -16.68
CA PHE A 354 4.06 -2.95 -15.75
C PHE A 354 3.27 -3.68 -14.66
N VAL A 355 3.70 -3.55 -13.43
CA VAL A 355 2.96 -3.98 -12.24
C VAL A 355 2.25 -2.76 -11.67
N ASN A 356 0.94 -2.70 -11.84
CA ASN A 356 0.11 -1.58 -11.42
C ASN A 356 -0.44 -1.81 -10.02
N PHE A 357 -0.02 -0.96 -9.09
CA PHE A 357 -0.54 -0.92 -7.72
C PHE A 357 -1.54 0.22 -7.58
N SER A 358 -2.79 -0.10 -7.29
CA SER A 358 -3.84 0.89 -7.08
C SER A 358 -5.05 0.27 -6.35
N GLY A 359 -5.68 1.01 -5.46
CA GLY A 359 -6.91 0.58 -4.78
C GLY A 359 -8.16 0.68 -5.66
N SER A 360 -8.07 1.35 -6.81
CA SER A 360 -9.19 1.66 -7.71
C SER A 360 -8.81 1.46 -9.17
N ALA A 361 -9.81 1.54 -10.08
CA ALA A 361 -9.59 1.45 -11.52
C ALA A 361 -8.69 2.59 -12.01
N MET A 362 -7.78 2.26 -12.94
CA MET A 362 -6.87 3.20 -13.61
C MET A 362 -7.14 3.24 -15.10
N ALA A 363 -7.15 4.46 -15.69
CA ALA A 363 -7.20 4.64 -17.13
C ALA A 363 -5.77 4.54 -17.68
N ILE A 364 -5.41 3.36 -18.16
CA ILE A 364 -4.05 3.00 -18.59
C ILE A 364 -3.95 2.69 -20.09
N VAL A 365 -4.71 3.39 -20.92
CA VAL A 365 -4.69 3.18 -22.40
C VAL A 365 -3.28 3.34 -23.00
N PRO A 366 -2.50 4.40 -22.71
CA PRO A 366 -1.14 4.51 -23.24
C PRO A 366 -0.22 3.37 -22.78
N GLU A 367 -0.42 2.89 -21.56
CA GLU A 367 0.39 1.82 -20.96
C GLU A 367 0.18 0.49 -21.69
N THR A 368 -1.03 0.24 -22.23
CA THR A 368 -1.28 -0.96 -23.07
C THR A 368 -0.46 -0.96 -24.35
N GLN A 369 -0.04 0.21 -24.84
CA GLN A 369 0.81 0.36 -26.03
C GLN A 369 2.30 0.35 -25.68
N ASN A 370 2.65 0.86 -24.49
CA ASN A 370 4.02 1.03 -24.05
C ASN A 370 4.60 -0.20 -23.34
N CYS A 371 3.77 -1.09 -22.82
CA CYS A 371 4.20 -2.25 -22.05
C CYS A 371 3.92 -3.56 -22.79
N ASP A 372 4.78 -4.57 -22.57
CA ASP A 372 4.60 -5.91 -23.13
C ASP A 372 3.66 -6.75 -22.26
N ALA A 373 3.66 -6.55 -20.95
CA ALA A 373 2.69 -7.14 -20.03
C ALA A 373 2.23 -6.14 -18.97
N ILE A 374 1.01 -6.32 -18.47
CA ILE A 374 0.41 -5.51 -17.40
C ILE A 374 -0.24 -6.44 -16.38
N LEU A 375 0.17 -6.31 -15.12
CA LEU A 375 -0.38 -7.03 -13.98
C LEU A 375 -1.00 -6.01 -13.01
N GLN A 376 -2.31 -6.12 -12.74
CA GLN A 376 -2.98 -5.36 -11.70
C GLN A 376 -2.75 -6.06 -10.36
N ALA A 377 -2.07 -5.38 -9.45
CA ALA A 377 -1.67 -5.94 -8.17
C ALA A 377 -2.47 -5.40 -6.97
N TRP A 378 -3.28 -4.37 -7.16
CA TRP A 378 -4.05 -3.71 -6.10
C TRP A 378 -3.15 -3.18 -4.97
N TYR A 379 -3.58 -3.28 -3.72
CA TYR A 379 -2.77 -3.18 -2.50
C TYR A 379 -2.75 -4.57 -1.86
N PRO A 380 -1.76 -5.41 -2.20
CA PRO A 380 -1.85 -6.86 -2.01
C PRO A 380 -1.54 -7.35 -0.59
N GLY A 381 -1.29 -6.44 0.37
CA GLY A 381 -1.00 -6.79 1.76
C GLY A 381 0.42 -7.30 1.99
N GLN A 382 0.65 -7.86 3.18
CA GLN A 382 1.98 -8.20 3.68
C GLN A 382 2.76 -9.20 2.82
N ALA A 383 2.09 -10.07 2.07
CA ALA A 383 2.71 -11.07 1.20
C ALA A 383 2.74 -10.65 -0.28
N GLY A 384 2.42 -9.38 -0.58
CA GLY A 384 2.22 -8.91 -1.94
C GLY A 384 3.42 -9.08 -2.85
N GLY A 385 4.62 -8.75 -2.37
CA GLY A 385 5.85 -8.93 -3.15
C GLY A 385 6.11 -10.38 -3.53
N THR A 386 5.86 -11.33 -2.62
CA THR A 386 5.93 -12.76 -2.90
C THR A 386 4.93 -13.16 -3.97
N ALA A 387 3.65 -12.78 -3.79
CA ALA A 387 2.58 -13.15 -4.72
C ALA A 387 2.82 -12.61 -6.14
N VAL A 388 3.23 -11.35 -6.26
CA VAL A 388 3.57 -10.74 -7.56
C VAL A 388 4.77 -11.45 -8.20
N ALA A 389 5.84 -11.72 -7.44
CA ALA A 389 6.99 -12.44 -7.95
C ALA A 389 6.62 -13.87 -8.40
N ASP A 390 5.76 -14.58 -7.67
CA ASP A 390 5.28 -15.91 -8.04
C ASP A 390 4.54 -15.89 -9.40
N VAL A 391 3.71 -14.87 -9.63
CA VAL A 391 3.09 -14.66 -10.95
C VAL A 391 4.13 -14.35 -12.00
N LEU A 392 5.01 -13.36 -11.76
CA LEU A 392 6.00 -12.93 -12.75
C LEU A 392 6.91 -14.07 -13.23
N PHE A 393 7.28 -15.00 -12.34
CA PHE A 393 8.16 -16.14 -12.67
C PHE A 393 7.41 -17.46 -12.88
N GLY A 394 6.08 -17.46 -12.82
CA GLY A 394 5.24 -18.60 -13.16
C GLY A 394 5.13 -19.68 -12.09
N ASP A 395 5.48 -19.37 -10.83
CA ASP A 395 5.23 -20.27 -9.69
C ASP A 395 3.73 -20.28 -9.34
N TYR A 396 3.02 -19.23 -9.69
CA TYR A 396 1.56 -19.15 -9.62
C TYR A 396 0.98 -18.74 -10.99
N ASN A 397 -0.05 -19.44 -11.43
CA ASN A 397 -0.79 -19.09 -12.64
C ASN A 397 -1.91 -18.11 -12.30
N PRO A 398 -1.90 -16.85 -12.78
CA PRO A 398 -2.90 -15.85 -12.39
C PRO A 398 -4.30 -16.29 -12.78
N ALA A 399 -5.22 -16.22 -11.82
CA ALA A 399 -6.62 -16.57 -11.98
C ALA A 399 -7.59 -15.44 -11.61
N GLY A 400 -7.08 -14.34 -11.08
CA GLY A 400 -7.88 -13.18 -10.70
C GLY A 400 -8.65 -12.58 -11.87
N ARG A 401 -9.82 -12.03 -11.58
CA ARG A 401 -10.67 -11.31 -12.53
C ARG A 401 -11.03 -9.95 -11.96
N LEU A 402 -11.12 -8.93 -12.82
CA LEU A 402 -11.47 -7.58 -12.39
C LEU A 402 -12.85 -7.55 -11.71
N PRO A 403 -12.95 -7.11 -10.46
CA PRO A 403 -14.22 -6.96 -9.75
C PRO A 403 -14.92 -5.63 -10.07
N ILE A 404 -14.33 -4.81 -10.93
CA ILE A 404 -14.82 -3.49 -11.35
C ILE A 404 -14.49 -3.25 -12.82
N THR A 405 -15.17 -2.28 -13.42
CA THR A 405 -14.93 -1.84 -14.81
C THR A 405 -13.76 -0.86 -14.84
N PHE A 406 -12.79 -1.05 -15.73
CA PHE A 406 -11.72 -0.09 -16.01
C PHE A 406 -12.07 0.78 -17.19
N TYR A 407 -12.16 2.07 -16.99
CA TYR A 407 -12.49 3.07 -18.02
C TYR A 407 -11.27 3.43 -18.86
N LYS A 408 -11.49 3.92 -20.08
CA LYS A 408 -10.41 4.40 -20.95
C LYS A 408 -9.88 5.76 -20.54
N SER A 409 -10.76 6.60 -19.98
CA SER A 409 -10.43 7.96 -19.55
C SER A 409 -11.57 8.52 -18.69
N MET A 410 -11.32 9.68 -18.08
CA MET A 410 -12.34 10.47 -17.35
C MET A 410 -13.59 10.77 -18.18
N GLN A 411 -13.47 10.91 -19.52
CA GLN A 411 -14.61 11.22 -20.40
C GLN A 411 -15.66 10.12 -20.45
N GLN A 412 -15.34 8.90 -20.04
CA GLN A 412 -16.32 7.82 -19.92
C GLN A 412 -17.11 7.87 -18.61
N LEU A 413 -16.75 8.72 -17.66
CA LEU A 413 -17.48 8.86 -16.41
C LEU A 413 -18.56 9.92 -16.56
N PRO A 414 -19.79 9.68 -16.07
CA PRO A 414 -20.79 10.71 -15.91
C PRO A 414 -20.32 11.81 -14.97
N ASP A 415 -21.04 12.95 -14.99
CA ASP A 415 -20.80 14.05 -14.05
C ASP A 415 -20.75 13.55 -12.61
N TYR A 416 -19.88 14.14 -11.80
CA TYR A 416 -19.68 13.73 -10.40
C TYR A 416 -20.95 13.88 -9.56
N GLU A 417 -21.78 14.89 -9.85
CA GLU A 417 -23.05 15.14 -9.17
C GLU A 417 -24.21 14.28 -9.68
N ASP A 418 -24.03 13.57 -10.80
CA ASP A 418 -25.03 12.61 -11.30
C ASP A 418 -24.94 11.28 -10.54
N TYR A 419 -25.81 11.08 -9.57
CA TYR A 419 -25.92 9.85 -8.77
C TYR A 419 -26.73 8.75 -9.46
N SER A 420 -27.19 8.94 -10.70
CA SER A 420 -27.83 7.87 -11.46
C SER A 420 -26.81 6.78 -11.84
N MET A 421 -27.28 5.57 -12.06
CA MET A 421 -26.44 4.47 -12.56
C MET A 421 -26.29 4.47 -14.09
N LYS A 422 -26.99 5.36 -14.79
CA LYS A 422 -26.95 5.45 -16.26
C LYS A 422 -25.52 5.69 -16.75
N GLY A 423 -25.06 4.91 -17.70
CA GLY A 423 -23.71 5.02 -18.25
C GLY A 423 -22.59 4.51 -17.35
N ARG A 424 -22.89 3.96 -16.18
CA ARG A 424 -21.89 3.46 -15.21
C ARG A 424 -21.77 1.95 -15.26
N THR A 425 -20.56 1.46 -15.08
CA THR A 425 -20.21 0.04 -14.92
C THR A 425 -20.68 -0.88 -16.06
N TYR A 426 -20.29 -2.16 -16.01
CA TYR A 426 -20.68 -3.17 -17.01
C TYR A 426 -22.19 -3.31 -17.21
N ARG A 427 -23.03 -2.88 -16.26
CA ARG A 427 -24.48 -2.99 -16.33
C ARG A 427 -25.14 -1.95 -17.25
N PHE A 428 -24.62 -0.73 -17.27
CA PHE A 428 -25.33 0.41 -17.86
C PHE A 428 -24.47 1.19 -18.86
N MET A 429 -23.18 0.85 -19.05
CA MET A 429 -22.34 1.43 -20.07
C MET A 429 -22.78 0.95 -21.45
N THR A 430 -22.82 1.88 -22.41
CA THR A 430 -23.03 1.59 -23.83
C THR A 430 -21.72 1.60 -24.61
N GLU A 431 -20.70 2.28 -24.08
CA GLU A 431 -19.36 2.34 -24.65
C GLU A 431 -18.50 1.18 -24.17
N THR A 432 -17.59 0.71 -25.02
CA THR A 432 -16.61 -0.32 -24.63
C THR A 432 -15.61 0.27 -23.63
N PRO A 433 -15.49 -0.26 -22.41
CA PRO A 433 -14.48 0.15 -21.45
C PRO A 433 -13.07 -0.26 -21.90
N LEU A 434 -12.04 0.12 -21.14
CA LEU A 434 -10.68 -0.40 -21.35
C LEU A 434 -10.64 -1.90 -21.02
N TYR A 435 -11.08 -2.27 -19.84
CA TYR A 435 -11.28 -3.66 -19.43
C TYR A 435 -12.65 -3.81 -18.77
N PRO A 436 -13.48 -4.77 -19.19
CA PRO A 436 -14.77 -5.00 -18.57
C PRO A 436 -14.62 -5.68 -17.20
N PHE A 437 -15.68 -5.58 -16.40
CA PHE A 437 -15.86 -6.42 -15.22
C PHE A 437 -15.64 -7.90 -15.58
N GLY A 438 -14.94 -8.63 -14.72
CA GLY A 438 -14.65 -10.03 -14.94
C GLY A 438 -13.50 -10.33 -15.91
N TYR A 439 -12.83 -9.32 -16.44
CA TYR A 439 -11.68 -9.50 -17.31
C TYR A 439 -10.45 -9.97 -16.53
N GLY A 440 -9.67 -10.85 -17.15
CA GLY A 440 -8.36 -11.30 -16.66
C GLY A 440 -7.83 -12.44 -17.53
N LEU A 441 -6.52 -12.48 -17.73
CA LEU A 441 -5.81 -13.51 -18.48
C LEU A 441 -5.23 -14.58 -17.55
N SER A 442 -4.84 -15.69 -18.13
CA SER A 442 -4.16 -16.82 -17.44
C SER A 442 -3.00 -17.32 -18.29
N TYR A 443 -2.05 -18.03 -17.71
CA TYR A 443 -1.00 -18.76 -18.45
C TYR A 443 -1.49 -20.05 -19.09
N THR A 444 -2.76 -20.40 -18.86
CA THR A 444 -3.44 -21.50 -19.54
C THR A 444 -4.68 -21.00 -20.28
N ARG A 445 -5.39 -21.89 -20.93
CA ARG A 445 -6.62 -21.57 -21.66
C ARG A 445 -7.74 -22.53 -21.27
N PHE A 446 -8.94 -21.97 -21.14
CA PHE A 446 -10.13 -22.74 -20.84
C PHE A 446 -11.06 -22.72 -22.05
N SER A 447 -11.71 -23.84 -22.32
CA SER A 447 -12.75 -24.01 -23.33
C SER A 447 -14.07 -24.28 -22.64
N TYR A 448 -15.11 -23.60 -23.09
CA TYR A 448 -16.47 -23.76 -22.61
C TYR A 448 -17.26 -24.60 -23.62
N GLY A 449 -17.87 -25.66 -23.13
CA GLY A 449 -18.79 -26.47 -23.91
C GLY A 449 -20.18 -25.81 -24.01
N LYS A 450 -21.12 -26.53 -24.63
CA LYS A 450 -22.49 -26.05 -24.76
C LYS A 450 -23.18 -25.95 -23.41
N ALA A 451 -23.67 -24.76 -23.07
CA ALA A 451 -24.51 -24.56 -21.89
C ALA A 451 -25.90 -25.20 -22.10
N THR A 452 -26.40 -25.88 -21.09
CA THR A 452 -27.73 -26.51 -21.11
C THR A 452 -28.49 -26.17 -19.83
N LEU A 453 -29.79 -25.91 -19.99
CA LEU A 453 -30.74 -25.75 -18.90
C LEU A 453 -31.62 -27.01 -18.78
N ASN A 454 -31.88 -27.45 -17.54
CA ASN A 454 -32.76 -28.56 -17.30
C ASN A 454 -34.22 -28.25 -17.70
N GLN A 455 -34.60 -26.98 -17.68
CA GLN A 455 -35.92 -26.49 -18.09
C GLN A 455 -35.84 -25.03 -18.53
N SER A 456 -36.66 -24.68 -19.55
CA SER A 456 -36.66 -23.32 -20.13
C SER A 456 -37.80 -22.43 -19.59
N LYS A 457 -38.73 -22.98 -18.82
CA LYS A 457 -39.82 -22.25 -18.19
C LYS A 457 -39.82 -22.58 -16.69
N LEU A 458 -40.00 -21.56 -15.88
CA LEU A 458 -40.04 -21.67 -14.43
C LEU A 458 -41.33 -21.06 -13.91
N THR A 459 -41.94 -21.72 -12.98
CA THR A 459 -42.97 -21.13 -12.12
C THR A 459 -42.35 -20.57 -10.86
N LYS A 460 -43.08 -19.68 -10.18
CA LYS A 460 -42.58 -19.04 -8.94
C LYS A 460 -42.18 -20.11 -7.90
N GLY A 461 -40.90 -20.08 -7.49
CA GLY A 461 -40.35 -21.00 -6.50
C GLY A 461 -39.59 -22.20 -7.10
N GLU A 462 -39.66 -22.43 -8.41
CA GLU A 462 -38.82 -23.45 -9.08
C GLU A 462 -37.39 -22.96 -9.31
N LYS A 463 -36.47 -23.91 -9.48
CA LYS A 463 -35.05 -23.66 -9.75
C LYS A 463 -34.67 -24.16 -11.13
N ALA A 464 -33.96 -23.35 -11.90
CA ALA A 464 -33.25 -23.82 -13.06
C ALA A 464 -31.84 -24.31 -12.69
N ILE A 465 -31.40 -25.35 -13.37
CA ILE A 465 -30.02 -25.86 -13.27
C ILE A 465 -29.35 -25.58 -14.62
N LEU A 466 -28.34 -24.69 -14.59
CA LEU A 466 -27.46 -24.46 -15.73
C LEU A 466 -26.26 -25.40 -15.61
N THR A 467 -26.02 -26.19 -16.64
CA THR A 467 -24.83 -27.04 -16.75
C THR A 467 -23.98 -26.59 -17.92
N ILE A 468 -22.68 -26.37 -17.67
CA ILE A 468 -21.70 -26.04 -18.69
C ILE A 468 -20.40 -26.80 -18.45
N PRO A 469 -19.89 -27.58 -19.42
CA PRO A 469 -18.57 -28.16 -19.36
C PRO A 469 -17.51 -27.10 -19.47
N VAL A 470 -16.51 -27.11 -18.58
CA VAL A 470 -15.33 -26.26 -18.66
C VAL A 470 -14.10 -27.18 -18.67
N SER A 471 -13.24 -27.01 -19.67
CA SER A 471 -12.04 -27.82 -19.86
C SER A 471 -10.81 -26.92 -19.94
N ASN A 472 -9.76 -27.27 -19.18
CA ASN A 472 -8.45 -26.67 -19.38
C ASN A 472 -7.80 -27.31 -20.61
N VAL A 473 -7.56 -26.51 -21.65
CA VAL A 473 -6.97 -26.94 -22.94
C VAL A 473 -5.54 -26.46 -23.10
N GLY A 474 -4.95 -25.86 -22.08
CA GLY A 474 -3.56 -25.41 -22.03
C GLY A 474 -2.63 -26.45 -21.42
N GLN A 475 -1.37 -26.03 -21.17
CA GLN A 475 -0.29 -26.89 -20.68
C GLN A 475 0.01 -26.71 -19.17
N ARG A 476 -0.73 -25.83 -18.50
CA ARG A 476 -0.54 -25.52 -17.07
C ARG A 476 -1.87 -25.71 -16.33
N ASP A 477 -1.78 -26.16 -15.11
CA ASP A 477 -2.92 -26.11 -14.19
C ASP A 477 -3.34 -24.65 -13.95
N GLY A 478 -4.61 -24.42 -13.73
CA GLY A 478 -5.14 -23.09 -13.48
C GLY A 478 -6.58 -23.12 -13.01
N GLU A 479 -7.03 -21.99 -12.54
CA GLU A 479 -8.39 -21.76 -12.05
C GLU A 479 -9.15 -20.84 -13.00
N GLU A 480 -10.46 -21.02 -13.10
CA GLU A 480 -11.32 -20.23 -13.98
C GLU A 480 -12.53 -19.70 -13.20
N VAL A 481 -12.85 -18.44 -13.41
CA VAL A 481 -14.03 -17.79 -12.85
C VAL A 481 -15.15 -17.78 -13.88
N VAL A 482 -16.05 -18.74 -13.76
CA VAL A 482 -17.22 -18.82 -14.64
C VAL A 482 -18.25 -17.78 -14.24
N GLN A 483 -18.56 -16.86 -15.16
CA GLN A 483 -19.52 -15.78 -14.93
C GLN A 483 -20.87 -16.11 -15.60
N VAL A 484 -21.95 -16.02 -14.83
CA VAL A 484 -23.32 -16.22 -15.31
C VAL A 484 -24.09 -14.93 -15.16
N TYR A 485 -24.64 -14.44 -16.27
CA TYR A 485 -25.45 -13.22 -16.30
C TYR A 485 -26.91 -13.57 -16.60
N ILE A 486 -27.85 -12.95 -15.88
CA ILE A 486 -29.31 -13.10 -16.00
C ILE A 486 -29.99 -11.74 -16.05
#